data_e217a25592253c623d140c2ab2079568
#
_entry.id   e217a25592253c623d140c2ab2079568
#
_cell.length_a   1.000
_cell.length_b   1.000
_cell.length_c   1.000
_cell.angle_alpha   90.00
_cell.angle_beta   90.00
_cell.angle_gamma   90.00
#
_symmetry.space_group_name_H-M   'P 1'
#
loop_
_entity.id
_entity.type
_entity.pdbx_description
1 polymer ?
#
loop_
_entity_poly.entity_id
_entity_poly.type
_entity_poly.pdbx_seq_one_letter_code
_entity_poly.pdbx_strand_id
1 'polypeptide(L)'
;MVIKNLDNKIKLVLIISSFFLVGCIIISISSIWTARTMVNDAHQKVYVLDGNVPILVNRSTMEETLDVEAKSHVEMFHQFFFTLAPDDKYIKYTTEKAMYLIDETGLAQYNTLKEKGFYSNIMGTSAVFSIFCDSINFDKDKMELTYYGRQRIERRTSILMRELVTAGQLKRVPRTENNPHGLLITNWRTLLNKDIEQKTMNSYFYILCEIIHLAIPYTQFLSPYGRQKREFLMRYLFQSLLYRC
;
A
#
# COMPACT_ATOMS: atom_id res chain seq x y z
N MET A 1 86.90 -20.46 -18.69
CA MET A 1 85.66 -20.99 -19.35
C MET A 1 84.54 -21.28 -18.37
N VAL A 2 84.82 -21.52 -17.09
CA VAL A 2 83.82 -21.85 -16.06
C VAL A 2 82.88 -20.66 -15.68
N ILE A 3 83.40 -19.43 -15.64
CA ILE A 3 82.70 -18.22 -15.20
C ILE A 3 81.57 -17.83 -16.18
N LYS A 4 81.74 -17.93 -17.50
CA LYS A 4 80.73 -17.63 -18.51
C LYS A 4 79.47 -18.56 -18.46
N ASN A 5 79.65 -19.79 -18.00
CA ASN A 5 78.56 -20.74 -17.78
C ASN A 5 77.79 -20.45 -16.51
N LEU A 6 78.44 -19.83 -15.50
CA LEU A 6 77.76 -19.46 -14.25
C LEU A 6 76.82 -18.28 -14.44
N ASP A 7 77.22 -17.25 -15.18
CA ASP A 7 76.43 -16.09 -15.49
C ASP A 7 75.11 -16.44 -16.30
N ASN A 8 75.24 -17.37 -17.24
CA ASN A 8 74.07 -17.83 -17.99
C ASN A 8 73.11 -18.66 -17.14
N LYS A 9 73.64 -19.46 -16.18
CA LYS A 9 72.76 -20.19 -15.24
C LYS A 9 72.05 -19.26 -14.29
N ILE A 10 72.72 -18.24 -13.74
CA ILE A 10 72.12 -17.22 -12.88
C ILE A 10 71.03 -16.45 -13.64
N LYS A 11 71.31 -16.02 -14.86
CA LYS A 11 70.23 -15.33 -15.70
C LYS A 11 69.03 -16.22 -15.94
N LEU A 12 69.24 -17.50 -16.22
CA LEU A 12 68.15 -18.45 -16.43
C LEU A 12 67.28 -18.60 -15.17
N VAL A 13 67.92 -18.74 -14.00
CA VAL A 13 67.19 -18.84 -12.72
C VAL A 13 66.41 -17.56 -12.43
N LEU A 14 66.96 -16.39 -12.66
CA LEU A 14 66.26 -15.11 -12.49
C LEU A 14 65.06 -14.97 -13.41
N ILE A 15 65.21 -15.41 -14.68
CA ILE A 15 64.07 -15.38 -15.63
C ILE A 15 62.94 -16.32 -15.16
N ILE A 16 63.26 -17.54 -14.76
CA ILE A 16 62.26 -18.51 -14.29
C ILE A 16 61.60 -18.02 -12.98
N SER A 17 62.37 -17.47 -12.05
CA SER A 17 61.86 -16.88 -10.80
C SER A 17 60.94 -15.70 -11.07
N SER A 18 61.27 -14.83 -12.05
CA SER A 18 60.42 -13.72 -12.45
C SER A 18 59.10 -14.20 -13.04
N PHE A 19 59.10 -15.20 -13.91
CA PHE A 19 57.88 -15.81 -14.44
C PHE A 19 57.00 -16.40 -13.34
N PHE A 20 57.58 -17.08 -12.37
CA PHE A 20 56.87 -17.65 -11.24
C PHE A 20 56.24 -16.56 -10.37
N LEU A 21 56.97 -15.46 -10.12
CA LEU A 21 56.50 -14.33 -9.33
C LEU A 21 55.30 -13.63 -10.03
N VAL A 22 55.39 -13.40 -11.34
CA VAL A 22 54.26 -12.85 -12.14
C VAL A 22 53.05 -13.76 -12.10
N GLY A 23 53.25 -15.08 -12.22
CA GLY A 23 52.17 -16.07 -12.09
C GLY A 23 51.47 -16.02 -10.73
N CYS A 24 52.24 -15.92 -9.65
CA CYS A 24 51.66 -15.78 -8.29
C CYS A 24 50.83 -14.50 -8.15
N ILE A 25 51.28 -13.38 -8.72
CA ILE A 25 50.56 -12.11 -8.67
C ILE A 25 49.22 -12.24 -9.42
N ILE A 26 49.23 -12.83 -10.62
CA ILE A 26 48.01 -13.02 -11.42
C ILE A 26 46.98 -13.90 -10.65
N ILE A 27 47.46 -15.02 -10.07
CA ILE A 27 46.59 -15.91 -9.28
C ILE A 27 46.00 -15.18 -8.06
N SER A 28 46.83 -14.39 -7.36
CA SER A 28 46.37 -13.62 -6.18
C SER A 28 45.30 -12.59 -6.55
N ILE A 29 45.49 -11.83 -7.63
CA ILE A 29 44.52 -10.85 -8.12
C ILE A 29 43.23 -11.55 -8.52
N SER A 30 43.31 -12.64 -9.26
CA SER A 30 42.13 -13.44 -9.69
C SER A 30 41.38 -13.99 -8.47
N SER A 31 42.05 -14.53 -7.48
CA SER A 31 41.44 -15.03 -6.24
C SER A 31 40.70 -13.94 -5.46
N ILE A 32 41.30 -12.75 -5.34
CA ILE A 32 40.68 -11.61 -4.65
C ILE A 32 39.43 -11.17 -5.40
N TRP A 33 39.48 -11.12 -6.72
CA TRP A 33 38.32 -10.73 -7.54
C TRP A 33 37.18 -11.73 -7.43
N THR A 34 37.48 -13.04 -7.54
CA THR A 34 36.47 -14.10 -7.36
C THR A 34 35.88 -14.08 -5.95
N ALA A 35 36.69 -13.86 -4.91
CA ALA A 35 36.19 -13.76 -3.55
C ALA A 35 35.23 -12.56 -3.37
N ARG A 36 35.55 -11.40 -3.96
CA ARG A 36 34.68 -10.23 -3.93
C ARG A 36 33.34 -10.46 -4.63
N THR A 37 33.32 -11.10 -5.81
CA THR A 37 32.10 -11.44 -6.51
C THR A 37 31.25 -12.42 -5.72
N MET A 38 31.83 -13.48 -5.17
CA MET A 38 31.14 -14.44 -4.31
C MET A 38 30.52 -13.80 -3.06
N VAL A 39 31.24 -12.89 -2.40
CA VAL A 39 30.72 -12.16 -1.23
C VAL A 39 29.58 -11.24 -1.62
N ASN A 40 29.69 -10.51 -2.72
CA ASN A 40 28.59 -9.66 -3.21
C ASN A 40 27.36 -10.47 -3.56
N ASP A 41 27.49 -11.59 -4.25
CA ASP A 41 26.38 -12.48 -4.59
C ASP A 41 25.72 -13.10 -3.35
N ALA A 42 26.52 -13.42 -2.34
CA ALA A 42 26.01 -13.94 -1.07
C ALA A 42 25.23 -12.87 -0.28
N HIS A 43 25.66 -11.61 -0.34
CA HIS A 43 24.97 -10.49 0.32
C HIS A 43 23.64 -10.12 -0.37
N GLN A 44 23.45 -10.46 -1.64
CA GLN A 44 22.20 -10.21 -2.37
C GLN A 44 21.12 -11.27 -2.09
N LYS A 45 21.47 -12.42 -1.53
CA LYS A 45 20.55 -13.52 -1.26
C LYS A 45 20.20 -13.54 0.23
N VAL A 46 18.94 -13.30 0.54
CA VAL A 46 18.40 -13.39 1.90
C VAL A 46 17.39 -14.55 1.92
N TYR A 47 17.56 -15.47 2.87
CA TYR A 47 16.56 -16.51 3.12
C TYR A 47 15.57 -15.98 4.13
N VAL A 48 14.30 -15.90 3.73
CA VAL A 48 13.18 -15.59 4.62
C VAL A 48 12.49 -16.91 4.95
N LEU A 49 12.30 -17.19 6.23
CA LEU A 49 11.54 -18.35 6.69
C LEU A 49 10.07 -17.96 6.73
N ASP A 50 9.27 -18.54 5.84
CA ASP A 50 7.82 -18.50 5.92
C ASP A 50 7.33 -19.88 6.39
N GLY A 51 6.88 -19.94 7.62
CA GLY A 51 6.63 -21.22 8.28
C GLY A 51 7.94 -22.01 8.45
N ASN A 52 8.06 -23.20 7.91
CA ASN A 52 9.28 -24.00 7.95
C ASN A 52 9.97 -24.13 6.58
N VAL A 53 9.57 -23.33 5.59
CA VAL A 53 10.13 -23.38 4.23
C VAL A 53 11.04 -22.17 4.00
N PRO A 54 12.33 -22.38 3.71
CA PRO A 54 13.23 -21.29 3.35
C PRO A 54 12.89 -20.79 1.92
N ILE A 55 12.44 -19.55 1.81
CA ILE A 55 12.22 -18.89 0.53
C ILE A 55 13.41 -18.00 0.23
N LEU A 56 14.03 -18.22 -0.94
CA LEU A 56 15.12 -17.37 -1.42
C LEU A 56 14.54 -16.04 -1.94
N VAL A 57 14.86 -14.95 -1.28
CA VAL A 57 14.47 -13.61 -1.69
C VAL A 57 15.70 -12.80 -2.09
N ASN A 58 15.67 -12.22 -3.27
CA ASN A 58 16.70 -11.27 -3.69
C ASN A 58 16.56 -9.98 -2.87
N ARG A 59 17.66 -9.55 -2.30
CA ARG A 59 17.74 -8.26 -1.62
C ARG A 59 17.76 -7.15 -2.67
N SER A 60 16.62 -6.49 -2.86
CA SER A 60 16.59 -5.26 -3.67
C SER A 60 17.28 -4.11 -2.92
N THR A 61 17.92 -3.24 -3.65
CA THR A 61 18.49 -2.03 -3.06
C THR A 61 17.37 -1.09 -2.62
N MET A 62 17.64 -0.27 -1.61
CA MET A 62 16.67 0.71 -1.09
C MET A 62 16.19 1.69 -2.17
N GLU A 63 16.97 1.91 -3.21
CA GLU A 63 16.62 2.77 -4.34
C GLU A 63 15.69 2.09 -5.35
N GLU A 64 15.85 0.79 -5.55
CA GLU A 64 14.97 0.00 -6.43
C GLU A 64 13.56 -0.13 -5.86
N THR A 65 13.46 -0.26 -4.52
CA THR A 65 12.17 -0.41 -3.83
C THR A 65 11.50 0.90 -3.47
N LEU A 66 12.21 2.04 -3.55
CA LEU A 66 11.71 3.33 -3.11
C LEU A 66 10.36 3.71 -3.74
N ASP A 67 10.17 3.45 -5.04
CA ASP A 67 8.92 3.78 -5.73
C ASP A 67 7.73 3.00 -5.15
N VAL A 68 7.92 1.72 -4.90
CA VAL A 68 6.89 0.84 -4.34
C VAL A 68 6.60 1.21 -2.88
N GLU A 69 7.66 1.43 -2.09
CA GLU A 69 7.52 1.83 -0.68
C GLU A 69 6.88 3.21 -0.55
N ALA A 70 7.22 4.16 -1.42
CA ALA A 70 6.64 5.49 -1.45
C ALA A 70 5.13 5.45 -1.75
N LYS A 71 4.73 4.72 -2.79
CA LYS A 71 3.32 4.55 -3.15
C LYS A 71 2.53 3.85 -2.04
N SER A 72 3.07 2.77 -1.49
CA SER A 72 2.45 2.06 -0.36
C SER A 72 2.29 2.95 0.88
N HIS A 73 3.30 3.77 1.20
CA HIS A 73 3.26 4.71 2.32
C HIS A 73 2.16 5.77 2.14
N VAL A 74 2.07 6.34 0.94
CA VAL A 74 1.06 7.35 0.60
C VAL A 74 -0.34 6.77 0.64
N GLU A 75 -0.53 5.57 0.09
CA GLU A 75 -1.81 4.86 0.15
C GLU A 75 -2.21 4.56 1.59
N MET A 76 -1.29 4.04 2.41
CA MET A 76 -1.51 3.75 3.82
C MET A 76 -1.94 5.01 4.61
N PHE A 77 -1.28 6.16 4.37
CA PHE A 77 -1.69 7.43 4.97
C PHE A 77 -3.13 7.80 4.58
N HIS A 78 -3.47 7.75 3.28
CA HIS A 78 -4.81 8.10 2.81
C HIS A 78 -5.87 7.15 3.35
N GLN A 79 -5.56 5.84 3.44
CA GLN A 79 -6.44 4.86 4.07
C GLN A 79 -6.74 5.22 5.53
N PHE A 80 -5.73 5.55 6.33
CA PHE A 80 -5.93 5.90 7.73
C PHE A 80 -6.63 7.25 7.91
N PHE A 81 -6.31 8.25 7.07
CA PHE A 81 -6.83 9.60 7.24
C PHE A 81 -8.25 9.79 6.70
N PHE A 82 -8.61 9.11 5.61
CA PHE A 82 -9.87 9.32 4.89
C PHE A 82 -10.88 8.18 5.01
N THR A 83 -10.50 7.01 5.57
CA THR A 83 -11.46 5.94 5.86
C THR A 83 -11.95 6.08 7.29
N LEU A 84 -13.21 6.50 7.44
CA LEU A 84 -13.80 6.84 8.74
C LEU A 84 -15.14 6.14 8.89
N ALA A 85 -15.34 5.53 10.05
CA ALA A 85 -16.63 4.96 10.46
C ALA A 85 -17.24 5.83 11.56
N PRO A 86 -18.57 5.78 11.79
CA PRO A 86 -19.23 6.55 12.84
C PRO A 86 -18.99 5.95 14.24
N ASP A 87 -17.73 5.80 14.61
CA ASP A 87 -17.24 5.31 15.90
C ASP A 87 -16.07 6.20 16.35
N ASP A 88 -16.21 6.84 17.50
CA ASP A 88 -15.21 7.78 18.02
C ASP A 88 -13.85 7.11 18.28
N LYS A 89 -13.87 5.88 18.81
CA LYS A 89 -12.64 5.12 19.08
C LYS A 89 -11.93 4.75 17.79
N TYR A 90 -12.69 4.35 16.77
CA TYR A 90 -12.14 4.01 15.47
C TYR A 90 -11.57 5.26 14.78
N ILE A 91 -12.28 6.38 14.76
CA ILE A 91 -11.80 7.66 14.21
C ILE A 91 -10.49 8.07 14.88
N LYS A 92 -10.46 8.05 16.22
CA LYS A 92 -9.25 8.39 16.97
C LYS A 92 -8.09 7.46 16.62
N TYR A 93 -8.32 6.15 16.61
CA TYR A 93 -7.29 5.16 16.27
C TYR A 93 -6.71 5.37 14.87
N THR A 94 -7.57 5.51 13.85
CA THR A 94 -7.11 5.66 12.46
C THR A 94 -6.39 6.98 12.23
N THR A 95 -6.90 8.07 12.80
CA THR A 95 -6.25 9.39 12.69
C THR A 95 -4.92 9.44 13.44
N GLU A 96 -4.80 8.82 14.62
CA GLU A 96 -3.51 8.69 15.33
C GLU A 96 -2.49 7.90 14.48
N LYS A 97 -2.91 6.82 13.83
CA LYS A 97 -2.04 6.06 12.91
C LYS A 97 -1.59 6.90 11.71
N ALA A 98 -2.49 7.71 11.13
CA ALA A 98 -2.14 8.61 10.04
C ALA A 98 -1.08 9.64 10.45
N MET A 99 -1.12 10.15 11.69
CA MET A 99 -0.16 11.16 12.17
C MET A 99 1.28 10.67 12.29
N TYR A 100 1.53 9.37 12.36
CA TYR A 100 2.88 8.82 12.29
C TYR A 100 3.50 8.84 10.88
N LEU A 101 2.69 9.08 9.86
CA LEU A 101 3.08 9.00 8.45
C LEU A 101 3.23 10.38 7.79
N ILE A 102 2.84 11.45 8.48
CA ILE A 102 2.78 12.81 7.95
C ILE A 102 3.35 13.80 8.97
N ASP A 103 3.81 14.95 8.47
CA ASP A 103 4.31 16.05 9.28
C ASP A 103 3.18 16.91 9.90
N GLU A 104 3.56 18.06 10.42
CA GLU A 104 2.65 19.03 11.03
C GLU A 104 1.56 19.56 10.09
N THR A 105 1.73 19.46 8.76
CA THR A 105 0.69 19.88 7.80
C THR A 105 -0.55 18.99 7.87
N GLY A 106 -0.36 17.67 8.09
CA GLY A 106 -1.46 16.75 8.36
C GLY A 106 -2.15 17.01 9.70
N LEU A 107 -1.36 17.29 10.73
CA LEU A 107 -1.90 17.62 12.05
C LEU A 107 -2.72 18.92 12.01
N ALA A 108 -2.26 19.94 11.29
CA ALA A 108 -3.00 21.19 11.10
C ALA A 108 -4.34 20.97 10.40
N GLN A 109 -4.36 20.11 9.37
CA GLN A 109 -5.60 19.73 8.67
C GLN A 109 -6.56 18.97 9.58
N TYR A 110 -6.05 18.00 10.36
CA TYR A 110 -6.84 17.26 11.34
C TYR A 110 -7.49 18.21 12.36
N ASN A 111 -6.72 19.12 12.93
CA ASN A 111 -7.24 20.11 13.90
C ASN A 111 -8.31 21.01 13.27
N THR A 112 -8.09 21.49 12.06
CA THR A 112 -9.07 22.28 11.30
C THR A 112 -10.38 21.53 11.09
N LEU A 113 -10.32 20.26 10.73
CA LEU A 113 -11.52 19.40 10.56
C LEU A 113 -12.23 19.18 11.91
N LYS A 114 -11.47 18.98 12.98
CA LYS A 114 -12.00 18.79 14.34
C LYS A 114 -12.72 20.05 14.83
N GLU A 115 -12.12 21.23 14.66
CA GLU A 115 -12.70 22.53 15.02
C GLU A 115 -13.99 22.83 14.25
N LYS A 116 -14.05 22.44 12.97
CA LYS A 116 -15.26 22.54 12.14
C LYS A 116 -16.35 21.53 12.49
N GLY A 117 -16.14 20.68 13.49
CA GLY A 117 -17.10 19.63 13.89
C GLY A 117 -17.27 18.49 12.89
N PHE A 118 -16.30 18.30 11.98
CA PHE A 118 -16.39 17.30 10.92
C PHE A 118 -16.59 15.88 11.48
N TYR A 119 -15.81 15.49 12.47
CA TYR A 119 -15.90 14.17 13.09
C TYR A 119 -17.20 13.98 13.89
N SER A 120 -17.68 15.02 14.57
CA SER A 120 -18.97 14.99 15.25
C SER A 120 -20.13 14.84 14.27
N ASN A 121 -20.02 15.45 13.09
CA ASN A 121 -21.01 15.30 12.02
C ASN A 121 -21.04 13.88 11.44
N ILE A 122 -19.90 13.21 11.30
CA ILE A 122 -19.81 11.80 10.90
C ILE A 122 -20.62 10.94 11.88
N MET A 123 -20.42 11.14 13.19
CA MET A 123 -21.17 10.45 14.24
C MET A 123 -22.68 10.72 14.16
N GLY A 124 -23.07 11.99 14.06
CA GLY A 124 -24.48 12.40 14.04
C GLY A 124 -25.26 11.93 12.81
N THR A 125 -24.57 11.83 11.66
CA THR A 125 -25.19 11.38 10.40
C THR A 125 -25.03 9.88 10.13
N SER A 126 -24.31 9.15 11.00
CA SER A 126 -23.94 7.75 10.79
C SER A 126 -23.26 7.53 9.42
N ALA A 127 -22.44 8.48 9.00
CA ALA A 127 -21.77 8.43 7.70
C ALA A 127 -20.55 7.52 7.74
N VAL A 128 -20.37 6.71 6.70
CA VAL A 128 -19.18 5.88 6.49
C VAL A 128 -18.41 6.45 5.31
N PHE A 129 -17.11 6.69 5.51
CA PHE A 129 -16.20 7.19 4.50
C PHE A 129 -15.22 6.08 4.11
N SER A 130 -15.08 5.83 2.82
CA SER A 130 -14.13 4.89 2.25
C SER A 130 -13.34 5.59 1.15
N ILE A 131 -12.02 5.38 1.14
CA ILE A 131 -11.14 5.92 0.09
C ILE A 131 -10.70 4.81 -0.84
N PHE A 132 -10.68 5.08 -2.13
CA PHE A 132 -10.17 4.20 -3.18
C PHE A 132 -9.04 4.93 -3.91
N CYS A 133 -7.88 4.31 -3.97
CA CYS A 133 -6.75 4.82 -4.72
C CYS A 133 -6.93 4.52 -6.20
N ASP A 134 -6.93 5.53 -7.04
CA ASP A 134 -6.94 5.36 -8.50
C ASP A 134 -5.52 5.32 -9.06
N SER A 135 -4.65 6.24 -8.61
CA SER A 135 -3.23 6.26 -8.98
C SER A 135 -2.41 7.12 -8.04
N ILE A 136 -1.11 6.84 -8.00
CA ILE A 136 -0.13 7.67 -7.26
C ILE A 136 1.01 7.96 -8.23
N ASN A 137 1.26 9.24 -8.48
CA ASN A 137 2.41 9.70 -9.22
C ASN A 137 3.50 10.12 -8.23
N PHE A 138 4.68 9.51 -8.35
CA PHE A 138 5.83 9.81 -7.50
C PHE A 138 7.07 10.12 -8.35
N ASP A 139 7.64 11.28 -8.15
CA ASP A 139 8.90 11.72 -8.75
C ASP A 139 10.03 11.43 -7.75
N LYS A 140 10.89 10.46 -8.07
CA LYS A 140 11.99 10.03 -7.20
C LYS A 140 13.06 11.12 -7.02
N ASP A 141 13.30 11.90 -8.06
CA ASP A 141 14.39 12.90 -8.08
C ASP A 141 14.03 14.09 -7.20
N LYS A 142 12.77 14.49 -7.22
CA LYS A 142 12.24 15.61 -6.43
C LYS A 142 11.62 15.17 -5.10
N MET A 143 11.42 13.86 -4.93
CA MET A 143 10.67 13.30 -3.80
C MET A 143 9.24 13.87 -3.69
N GLU A 144 8.64 14.24 -4.81
CA GLU A 144 7.29 14.81 -4.89
C GLU A 144 6.27 13.72 -5.19
N LEU A 145 5.10 13.84 -4.57
CA LEU A 145 4.00 12.93 -4.80
C LEU A 145 2.73 13.67 -5.17
N THR A 146 1.90 13.00 -5.99
CA THR A 146 0.51 13.39 -6.22
C THR A 146 -0.35 12.12 -6.13
N TYR A 147 -1.33 12.15 -5.25
CA TYR A 147 -2.30 11.07 -5.03
C TYR A 147 -3.61 11.43 -5.73
N TYR A 148 -4.16 10.49 -6.46
CA TYR A 148 -5.48 10.56 -7.09
C TYR A 148 -6.34 9.44 -6.52
N GLY A 149 -7.52 9.80 -6.03
CA GLY A 149 -8.43 8.83 -5.48
C GLY A 149 -9.87 9.32 -5.44
N ARG A 150 -10.76 8.38 -5.15
CA ARG A 150 -12.18 8.65 -4.98
C ARG A 150 -12.63 8.27 -3.59
N GLN A 151 -13.31 9.19 -2.94
CA GLN A 151 -13.89 8.97 -1.62
C GLN A 151 -15.38 8.68 -1.78
N ARG A 152 -15.84 7.56 -1.24
CA ARG A 152 -17.24 7.18 -1.14
C ARG A 152 -17.74 7.53 0.26
N ILE A 153 -18.79 8.30 0.32
CA ILE A 153 -19.44 8.75 1.55
C ILE A 153 -20.85 8.17 1.57
N GLU A 154 -21.03 7.17 2.39
CA GLU A 154 -22.33 6.51 2.58
C GLU A 154 -23.03 7.11 3.78
N ARG A 155 -24.23 7.56 3.57
CA ARG A 155 -25.16 8.02 4.61
C ARG A 155 -26.42 7.16 4.54
N ARG A 156 -27.25 7.24 5.55
CA ARG A 156 -28.50 6.46 5.62
C ARG A 156 -29.40 6.62 4.38
N THR A 157 -29.38 7.76 3.74
CA THR A 157 -30.30 8.09 2.62
C THR A 157 -29.59 8.42 1.31
N SER A 158 -28.27 8.45 1.29
CA SER A 158 -27.54 8.86 0.09
C SER A 158 -26.12 8.29 0.08
N ILE A 159 -25.62 8.06 -1.13
CA ILE A 159 -24.21 7.75 -1.40
C ILE A 159 -23.68 8.91 -2.23
N LEU A 160 -22.55 9.46 -1.79
CA LEU A 160 -21.85 10.53 -2.46
C LEU A 160 -20.47 10.02 -2.88
N MET A 161 -20.12 10.20 -4.15
CA MET A 161 -18.78 9.99 -4.67
C MET A 161 -18.07 11.32 -4.83
N ARG A 162 -16.85 11.40 -4.34
CA ARG A 162 -16.03 12.62 -4.30
C ARG A 162 -14.66 12.33 -4.87
N GLU A 163 -14.19 13.14 -5.79
CA GLU A 163 -12.84 13.12 -6.28
C GLU A 163 -11.91 13.83 -5.29
N LEU A 164 -10.79 13.19 -4.98
CA LEU A 164 -9.79 13.71 -4.07
C LEU A 164 -8.42 13.65 -4.75
N VAL A 165 -7.79 14.82 -4.88
CA VAL A 165 -6.40 14.91 -5.33
C VAL A 165 -5.60 15.62 -4.26
N THR A 166 -4.51 15.00 -3.81
CA THR A 166 -3.59 15.61 -2.85
C THR A 166 -2.17 15.59 -3.38
N ALA A 167 -1.36 16.51 -2.91
CA ALA A 167 0.05 16.56 -3.24
C ALA A 167 0.88 16.83 -1.98
N GLY A 168 2.14 16.42 -2.03
CA GLY A 168 3.10 16.63 -0.97
C GLY A 168 4.50 16.21 -1.41
N GLN A 169 5.40 16.13 -0.45
CA GLN A 169 6.76 15.63 -0.64
C GLN A 169 7.04 14.50 0.33
N LEU A 170 7.97 13.63 0.02
CA LEU A 170 8.42 12.57 0.92
C LEU A 170 9.80 12.90 1.48
N LYS A 171 9.97 12.68 2.77
CA LYS A 171 11.24 12.79 3.48
C LYS A 171 11.58 11.45 4.11
N ARG A 172 12.84 11.02 4.00
CA ARG A 172 13.31 9.80 4.68
C ARG A 172 13.47 10.05 6.18
N VAL A 173 12.96 9.13 6.98
CA VAL A 173 13.04 9.14 8.45
C VAL A 173 13.40 7.73 8.94
N PRO A 174 13.87 7.55 10.18
CA PRO A 174 14.05 6.22 10.75
C PRO A 174 12.76 5.40 10.72
N ARG A 175 12.88 4.11 10.42
CA ARG A 175 11.75 3.17 10.48
C ARG A 175 11.36 2.91 11.93
N THR A 176 10.05 2.83 12.18
CA THR A 176 9.46 2.50 13.47
C THR A 176 8.30 1.53 13.28
N GLU A 177 7.79 0.94 14.35
CA GLU A 177 6.60 0.06 14.29
C GLU A 177 5.37 0.76 13.69
N ASN A 178 5.22 2.07 13.91
CA ASN A 178 4.12 2.86 13.38
C ASN A 178 4.42 3.46 12.00
N ASN A 179 5.68 3.43 11.55
CA ASN A 179 6.11 3.90 10.24
C ASN A 179 7.14 2.91 9.63
N PRO A 180 6.65 1.78 9.09
CA PRO A 180 7.52 0.70 8.60
C PRO A 180 8.30 1.07 7.34
N HIS A 181 7.79 1.99 6.52
CA HIS A 181 8.47 2.42 5.30
C HIS A 181 9.62 3.39 5.55
N GLY A 182 9.67 4.06 6.72
CA GLY A 182 10.69 5.07 7.02
C GLY A 182 10.60 6.30 6.11
N LEU A 183 9.38 6.68 5.76
CA LEU A 183 9.06 7.86 4.96
C LEU A 183 8.11 8.77 5.75
N LEU A 184 8.18 10.07 5.51
CA LEU A 184 7.29 11.06 6.12
C LEU A 184 6.75 11.94 5.02
N ILE A 185 5.42 12.06 4.92
CA ILE A 185 4.78 12.99 4.01
C ILE A 185 4.94 14.41 4.59
N THR A 186 5.43 15.33 3.78
CA THR A 186 5.66 16.72 4.17
C THR A 186 5.01 17.68 3.18
N ASN A 187 4.72 18.90 3.61
CA ASN A 187 4.10 19.94 2.77
C ASN A 187 2.81 19.46 2.11
N TRP A 188 2.05 18.61 2.83
CA TRP A 188 0.84 18.01 2.29
C TRP A 188 -0.28 19.02 2.12
N ARG A 189 -0.96 18.96 0.97
CA ARG A 189 -2.07 19.85 0.62
C ARG A 189 -3.10 19.13 -0.25
N THR A 190 -4.35 19.49 -0.11
CA THR A 190 -5.42 19.06 -1.00
C THR A 190 -5.47 19.99 -2.21
N LEU A 191 -5.35 19.43 -3.42
CA LEU A 191 -5.45 20.14 -4.68
C LEU A 191 -6.89 20.17 -5.21
N LEU A 192 -7.60 19.05 -5.07
CA LEU A 192 -8.99 18.91 -5.49
C LEU A 192 -9.77 18.09 -4.47
N ASN A 193 -10.98 18.54 -4.18
CA ASN A 193 -11.94 17.83 -3.34
C ASN A 193 -13.34 18.20 -3.84
N LYS A 194 -13.84 17.43 -4.85
CA LYS A 194 -15.05 17.77 -5.59
C LYS A 194 -16.03 16.61 -5.63
N ASP A 195 -17.27 16.88 -5.38
CA ASP A 195 -18.36 15.91 -5.51
C ASP A 195 -18.59 15.60 -7.00
N ILE A 196 -18.54 14.30 -7.37
CA ILE A 196 -18.71 13.81 -8.73
C ILE A 196 -20.16 13.36 -8.96
N GLU A 197 -20.66 12.52 -8.06
CA GLU A 197 -21.96 11.87 -8.19
C GLU A 197 -22.62 11.74 -6.83
N GLN A 198 -23.92 12.04 -6.77
CA GLN A 198 -24.74 11.80 -5.59
C GLN A 198 -25.93 10.94 -5.98
N LYS A 199 -26.04 9.76 -5.37
CA LYS A 199 -27.18 8.86 -5.48
C LYS A 199 -28.02 8.93 -4.21
N THR A 200 -29.28 9.31 -4.33
CA THR A 200 -30.23 9.24 -3.22
C THR A 200 -30.79 7.82 -3.14
N MET A 201 -30.61 7.18 -1.99
CA MET A 201 -31.22 5.86 -1.76
C MET A 201 -32.69 6.05 -1.47
N ASN A 202 -33.54 5.46 -2.32
CA ASN A 202 -35.00 5.56 -2.16
C ASN A 202 -35.39 4.77 -0.90
N SER A 203 -35.76 5.48 0.16
CA SER A 203 -36.11 4.91 1.48
C SER A 203 -37.22 3.86 1.41
N TYR A 204 -38.09 3.95 0.41
CA TYR A 204 -39.15 2.97 0.16
C TYR A 204 -38.65 1.57 -0.16
N PHE A 205 -37.45 1.46 -0.74
CA PHE A 205 -36.85 0.17 -1.09
C PHE A 205 -36.37 -0.60 0.15
N TYR A 206 -35.76 0.10 1.11
CA TYR A 206 -35.36 -0.51 2.39
C TYR A 206 -36.55 -0.93 3.22
N ILE A 207 -37.58 -0.09 3.30
CA ILE A 207 -38.81 -0.40 4.01
C ILE A 207 -39.51 -1.61 3.36
N LEU A 208 -39.50 -1.69 2.02
CA LEU A 208 -40.06 -2.82 1.30
C LEU A 208 -39.29 -4.13 1.53
N CYS A 209 -37.98 -4.08 1.54
CA CYS A 209 -37.12 -5.22 1.88
C CYS A 209 -37.30 -5.67 3.34
N GLU A 210 -37.41 -4.74 4.28
CA GLU A 210 -37.66 -5.05 5.69
C GLU A 210 -39.06 -5.66 5.90
N ILE A 211 -40.08 -5.12 5.23
CA ILE A 211 -41.44 -5.67 5.27
C ILE A 211 -41.47 -7.07 4.62
N ILE A 212 -40.77 -7.28 3.51
CA ILE A 212 -40.65 -8.59 2.87
C ILE A 212 -39.94 -9.57 3.79
N HIS A 213 -38.87 -9.16 4.45
CA HIS A 213 -38.09 -10.01 5.36
C HIS A 213 -38.89 -10.35 6.65
N LEU A 214 -39.73 -9.45 7.13
CA LEU A 214 -40.64 -9.68 8.24
C LEU A 214 -41.89 -10.48 7.83
N ALA A 215 -42.31 -10.39 6.58
CA ALA A 215 -43.46 -11.13 6.06
C ALA A 215 -43.19 -12.60 5.70
N ILE A 216 -41.92 -12.94 5.39
CA ILE A 216 -41.51 -14.31 5.03
C ILE A 216 -41.80 -15.33 6.12
N PRO A 217 -41.48 -15.12 7.42
CA PRO A 217 -41.80 -16.10 8.45
C PRO A 217 -43.31 -16.26 8.71
N TYR A 218 -44.12 -15.23 8.51
CA TYR A 218 -45.59 -15.30 8.68
C TYR A 218 -46.29 -16.12 7.60
N THR A 219 -45.74 -16.17 6.38
CA THR A 219 -46.33 -16.92 5.25
C THR A 219 -45.99 -18.41 5.27
N GLN A 220 -45.07 -18.85 6.12
CA GLN A 220 -44.74 -20.27 6.31
C GLN A 220 -45.87 -21.02 7.10
N PHE A 221 -46.71 -20.31 7.83
CA PHE A 221 -47.74 -20.89 8.69
C PHE A 221 -49.12 -21.06 8.03
N LEU A 222 -49.38 -20.55 6.83
CA LEU A 222 -50.65 -20.61 6.19
C LEU A 222 -50.64 -21.42 4.87
N SER A 223 -51.08 -22.69 4.95
CA SER A 223 -51.61 -23.56 3.91
C SER A 223 -50.68 -24.29 2.90
N PRO A 224 -50.89 -25.60 2.69
CA PRO A 224 -50.12 -26.43 1.76
C PRO A 224 -50.41 -26.19 0.27
N TYR A 225 -51.40 -25.42 -0.11
CA TYR A 225 -51.92 -25.30 -1.50
C TYR A 225 -51.29 -24.18 -2.35
N GLY A 226 -50.38 -23.41 -1.82
CA GLY A 226 -49.86 -22.19 -2.48
C GLY A 226 -48.43 -22.25 -2.99
N ARG A 227 -47.72 -23.39 -2.96
CA ARG A 227 -46.28 -23.45 -3.22
C ARG A 227 -45.89 -23.04 -4.65
N GLN A 228 -46.62 -23.47 -5.65
CA GLN A 228 -46.26 -23.24 -7.07
C GLN A 228 -46.52 -21.82 -7.56
N LYS A 229 -47.54 -21.14 -7.02
CA LYS A 229 -47.86 -19.74 -7.34
C LYS A 229 -46.93 -18.75 -6.67
N ARG A 230 -46.33 -19.14 -5.53
CA ARG A 230 -45.36 -18.33 -4.77
C ARG A 230 -43.96 -18.28 -5.42
N GLU A 231 -43.45 -19.41 -5.96
CA GLU A 231 -42.19 -19.40 -6.67
C GLU A 231 -42.26 -18.52 -7.93
N PHE A 232 -43.38 -18.50 -8.63
CA PHE A 232 -43.58 -17.67 -9.80
C PHE A 232 -43.61 -16.16 -9.46
N LEU A 233 -44.33 -15.79 -8.39
CA LEU A 233 -44.40 -14.39 -7.92
C LEU A 233 -43.05 -13.90 -7.38
N MET A 234 -42.34 -14.74 -6.65
CA MET A 234 -40.98 -14.41 -6.13
C MET A 234 -39.98 -14.27 -7.26
N ARG A 235 -40.00 -15.13 -8.28
CA ARG A 235 -39.14 -15.00 -9.47
C ARG A 235 -39.46 -13.74 -10.26
N TYR A 236 -40.75 -13.41 -10.41
CA TYR A 236 -41.19 -12.21 -11.14
C TYR A 236 -40.81 -10.91 -10.39
N LEU A 237 -41.00 -10.88 -9.08
CA LEU A 237 -40.55 -9.78 -8.23
C LEU A 237 -39.00 -9.64 -8.22
N PHE A 238 -38.29 -10.75 -8.14
CA PHE A 238 -36.82 -10.73 -8.18
C PHE A 238 -36.28 -10.29 -9.54
N GLN A 239 -36.89 -10.71 -10.65
CA GLN A 239 -36.51 -10.28 -11.99
C GLN A 239 -36.86 -8.81 -12.27
N SER A 240 -38.02 -8.34 -11.81
CA SER A 240 -38.40 -6.92 -11.96
C SER A 240 -37.51 -5.99 -11.08
N LEU A 241 -36.95 -6.51 -10.00
CA LEU A 241 -36.02 -5.82 -9.10
C LEU A 241 -34.61 -5.73 -9.68
N LEU A 242 -34.14 -6.78 -10.39
CA LEU A 242 -32.84 -6.79 -11.06
C LEU A 242 -32.77 -5.91 -12.32
N TYR A 243 -33.90 -5.58 -12.92
CA TYR A 243 -33.97 -4.70 -14.12
C TYR A 243 -34.09 -3.20 -13.78
N ARG A 244 -34.18 -2.83 -12.50
CA ARG A 244 -34.31 -1.43 -12.04
C ARG A 244 -33.16 -0.96 -11.13
N CYS A 245 -32.06 -1.78 -11.01
CA CYS A 245 -30.79 -1.36 -10.39
C CYS A 245 -29.77 -0.98 -11.49
#